data_3633c8e9a283fc8968b4ad326ded09d5
#
_entry.id   3633c8e9a283fc8968b4ad326ded09d5
#
_cell.length_a   1.000
_cell.length_b   1.000
_cell.length_c   1.000
_cell.angle_alpha   90.00
_cell.angle_beta   90.00
_cell.angle_gamma   90.00
#
_symmetry.space_group_name_H-M   'P 1'
#
loop_
_entity.id
_entity.type
_entity.pdbx_description
1 polymer ?
#
loop_
_entity_poly.entity_id
_entity_poly.type
_entity_poly.pdbx_seq_one_letter_code
_entity_poly.pdbx_strand_id
1 'polypeptide(L)'
;MVSFPLELRSKVGGHLERIYGAAPDNMINEVLQRMDYERIESDHPPGKNYWDESRAILITYGDSIISPTEPPLASLNEFVEQRLGDVVSDVHILPFFPSSSDDGFAVKDYLSVDGELGQWLSLIHI
;
A
#
# COMPACT_ATOMS: atom_id res chain seq x y z
N MET A 1 17.10 8.24 -23.36
CA MET A 1 17.80 7.82 -22.13
C MET A 1 17.25 8.71 -21.02
N VAL A 2 16.55 8.14 -20.06
CA VAL A 2 15.95 8.89 -18.96
C VAL A 2 17.07 9.45 -18.09
N SER A 3 17.06 10.75 -17.83
CA SER A 3 18.06 11.43 -17.00
C SER A 3 17.45 11.68 -15.63
N PHE A 4 17.90 10.94 -14.62
CA PHE A 4 17.48 11.14 -13.25
C PHE A 4 18.24 12.28 -12.57
N PRO A 5 17.62 13.01 -11.60
CA PRO A 5 18.27 14.07 -10.85
C PRO A 5 19.56 13.58 -10.16
N LEU A 6 20.63 14.38 -10.21
CA LEU A 6 21.93 14.03 -9.63
C LEU A 6 21.84 13.75 -8.12
N GLU A 7 21.01 14.49 -7.41
CA GLU A 7 20.81 14.31 -5.97
C GLU A 7 20.18 12.94 -5.65
N LEU A 8 19.16 12.52 -6.41
CA LEU A 8 18.54 11.23 -6.25
C LEU A 8 19.52 10.10 -6.56
N ARG A 9 20.27 10.23 -7.67
CA ARG A 9 21.32 9.27 -8.03
C ARG A 9 22.35 9.11 -6.92
N SER A 10 22.79 10.21 -6.33
CA SER A 10 23.76 10.21 -5.22
C SER A 10 23.20 9.52 -3.97
N LYS A 11 21.95 9.78 -3.61
CA LYS A 11 21.29 9.12 -2.47
C LYS A 11 21.15 7.61 -2.68
N VAL A 12 20.63 7.19 -3.84
CA VAL A 12 20.49 5.76 -4.17
C VAL A 12 21.85 5.08 -4.21
N GLY A 13 22.85 5.70 -4.85
CA GLY A 13 24.21 5.19 -4.89
C GLY A 13 24.80 5.00 -3.50
N GLY A 14 24.68 5.98 -2.62
CA GLY A 14 25.18 5.89 -1.25
C GLY A 14 24.49 4.80 -0.39
N HIS A 15 23.22 4.50 -0.65
CA HIS A 15 22.54 3.37 0.00
C HIS A 15 23.01 2.03 -0.55
N LEU A 16 23.13 1.90 -1.87
CA LEU A 16 23.60 0.69 -2.53
C LEU A 16 25.05 0.36 -2.13
N GLU A 17 25.92 1.36 -2.05
CA GLU A 17 27.30 1.18 -1.62
C GLU A 17 27.39 0.66 -0.17
N ARG A 18 26.54 1.16 0.73
CA ARG A 18 26.46 0.66 2.11
C ARG A 18 25.99 -0.78 2.22
N ILE A 19 25.08 -1.21 1.33
CA ILE A 19 24.50 -2.55 1.37
C ILE A 19 25.41 -3.57 0.67
N TYR A 20 25.96 -3.21 -0.49
CA TYR A 20 26.66 -4.14 -1.38
C TYR A 20 28.17 -3.89 -1.49
N GLY A 21 28.70 -2.84 -0.83
CA GLY A 21 30.11 -2.47 -0.90
C GLY A 21 30.53 -1.73 -2.19
N ALA A 22 29.62 -1.63 -3.17
CA ALA A 22 29.81 -0.90 -4.42
C ALA A 22 28.45 -0.52 -5.04
N ALA A 23 28.41 0.60 -5.76
CA ALA A 23 27.22 1.06 -6.47
C ALA A 23 27.56 1.50 -7.90
N PRO A 24 27.81 0.57 -8.84
CA PRO A 24 28.08 0.92 -10.23
C PRO A 24 26.86 1.59 -10.88
N ASP A 25 27.11 2.48 -11.85
CA ASP A 25 26.07 3.31 -12.49
C ASP A 25 24.93 2.50 -13.12
N ASN A 26 25.21 1.33 -13.66
CA ASN A 26 24.17 0.46 -14.21
C ASN A 26 23.21 -0.05 -13.13
N MET A 27 23.70 -0.38 -11.92
CA MET A 27 22.88 -0.79 -10.79
C MET A 27 21.99 0.36 -10.30
N ILE A 28 22.56 1.56 -10.17
CA ILE A 28 21.80 2.76 -9.79
C ILE A 28 20.70 3.03 -10.80
N ASN A 29 21.01 2.96 -12.11
CA ASN A 29 20.03 3.18 -13.17
C ASN A 29 18.91 2.15 -13.13
N GLU A 30 19.21 0.88 -12.93
CA GLU A 30 18.20 -0.18 -12.85
C GLU A 30 17.25 0.01 -11.68
N VAL A 31 17.77 0.37 -10.50
CA VAL A 31 16.94 0.68 -9.33
C VAL A 31 16.01 1.85 -9.62
N LEU A 32 16.53 2.95 -10.14
CA LEU A 32 15.75 4.15 -10.44
C LEU A 32 14.66 3.90 -11.51
N GLN A 33 14.95 3.08 -12.52
CA GLN A 33 13.96 2.66 -13.52
C GLN A 33 12.85 1.81 -12.90
N ARG A 34 13.19 0.90 -11.99
CA ARG A 34 12.20 0.05 -11.29
C ARG A 34 11.33 0.84 -10.31
N MET A 35 11.84 1.94 -9.77
CA MET A 35 11.06 2.84 -8.91
C MET A 35 10.03 3.67 -9.69
N ASP A 36 10.04 3.63 -11.03
CA ASP A 36 9.15 4.40 -11.90
C ASP A 36 9.08 5.91 -11.51
N TYR A 37 10.25 6.48 -11.22
CA TYR A 37 10.39 7.81 -10.63
C TYR A 37 9.66 8.91 -11.41
N GLU A 38 9.64 8.83 -12.74
CA GLU A 38 8.97 9.84 -13.59
C GLU A 38 7.46 9.89 -13.32
N ARG A 39 6.84 8.72 -13.08
CA ARG A 39 5.42 8.64 -12.76
C ARG A 39 5.13 9.20 -11.37
N ILE A 40 5.98 8.90 -10.40
CA ILE A 40 5.84 9.41 -9.02
C ILE A 40 5.98 10.94 -9.00
N GLU A 41 6.93 11.50 -9.76
CA GLU A 41 7.16 12.96 -9.80
C GLU A 41 5.98 13.72 -10.42
N SER A 42 5.28 13.13 -11.40
CA SER A 42 4.11 13.75 -12.04
C SER A 42 2.88 13.80 -11.13
N ASP A 43 2.67 12.75 -10.34
CA ASP A 43 1.47 12.60 -9.52
C ASP A 43 1.61 13.21 -8.12
N HIS A 44 2.85 13.33 -7.62
CA HIS A 44 3.15 13.72 -6.25
C HIS A 44 4.23 14.82 -6.21
N PRO A 45 3.85 16.08 -6.48
CA PRO A 45 4.80 17.18 -6.48
C PRO A 45 5.47 17.32 -5.11
N PRO A 46 6.81 17.51 -5.08
CA PRO A 46 7.55 17.65 -3.84
C PRO A 46 7.09 18.86 -3.03
N GLY A 47 7.03 18.71 -1.71
CA GLY A 47 6.66 19.76 -0.77
C GLY A 47 5.15 19.92 -0.53
N LYS A 48 4.29 19.14 -1.21
CA LYS A 48 2.87 19.11 -0.87
C LYS A 48 2.66 18.26 0.39
N ASN A 49 2.00 18.85 1.38
CA ASN A 49 1.49 18.07 2.51
C ASN A 49 0.20 17.36 2.07
N TYR A 50 0.21 16.04 2.14
CA TYR A 50 -0.94 15.20 1.80
C TYR A 50 -1.78 14.85 3.02
N TRP A 51 -1.32 15.21 4.20
CA TRP A 51 -1.97 14.99 5.48
C TRP A 51 -2.23 16.31 6.20
N ASP A 52 -3.44 16.47 6.70
CA ASP A 52 -3.84 17.56 7.55
C ASP A 52 -4.93 17.07 8.53
N GLU A 53 -5.45 17.96 9.35
CA GLU A 53 -6.48 17.69 10.37
C GLU A 53 -7.83 17.24 9.80
N SER A 54 -8.04 17.32 8.48
CA SER A 54 -9.24 16.82 7.82
C SER A 54 -9.17 15.33 7.49
N ARG A 55 -8.00 14.71 7.67
CA ARG A 55 -7.75 13.30 7.37
C ARG A 55 -7.91 12.44 8.59
N ALA A 56 -8.69 11.36 8.46
CA ALA A 56 -8.85 10.33 9.48
C ALA A 56 -8.74 8.95 8.84
N ILE A 57 -7.87 8.09 9.39
CA ILE A 57 -7.70 6.72 8.93
C ILE A 57 -8.45 5.78 9.86
N LEU A 58 -9.33 4.96 9.29
CA LEU A 58 -9.85 3.77 9.97
C LEU A 58 -8.85 2.64 9.82
N ILE A 59 -8.38 2.07 10.94
CA ILE A 59 -7.59 0.83 10.95
C ILE A 59 -8.48 -0.28 11.47
N THR A 60 -8.63 -1.36 10.71
CA THR A 60 -9.58 -2.45 11.04
C THR A 60 -9.12 -3.79 10.48
N TYR A 61 -9.58 -4.89 11.05
CA TYR A 61 -9.50 -6.21 10.42
C TYR A 61 -10.59 -6.37 9.36
N GLY A 62 -10.35 -7.23 8.36
CA GLY A 62 -11.31 -7.51 7.31
C GLY A 62 -12.60 -8.19 7.79
N ASP A 63 -12.56 -8.85 8.94
CA ASP A 63 -13.66 -9.56 9.60
C ASP A 63 -14.24 -8.83 10.83
N SER A 64 -13.93 -7.56 11.02
CA SER A 64 -14.47 -6.76 12.12
C SER A 64 -16.00 -6.65 12.09
N ILE A 65 -16.60 -6.87 10.91
CA ILE A 65 -18.05 -6.93 10.74
C ILE A 65 -18.41 -8.23 10.02
N ILE A 66 -19.26 -9.02 10.64
CA ILE A 66 -19.67 -10.31 10.11
C ILE A 66 -21.19 -10.29 9.82
N SER A 67 -21.55 -10.69 8.62
CA SER A 67 -22.93 -10.91 8.18
C SER A 67 -23.14 -12.42 7.93
N PRO A 68 -24.35 -12.95 8.20
CA PRO A 68 -24.66 -14.34 7.86
C PRO A 68 -24.87 -14.55 6.34
N THR A 69 -24.99 -13.48 5.55
CA THR A 69 -25.38 -13.52 4.14
C THR A 69 -24.28 -13.07 3.18
N GLU A 70 -23.23 -12.42 3.68
CA GLU A 70 -22.18 -11.83 2.85
C GLU A 70 -20.79 -12.09 3.41
N PRO A 71 -19.76 -12.10 2.55
CA PRO A 71 -18.36 -12.16 3.01
C PRO A 71 -18.02 -10.96 3.90
N PRO A 72 -17.14 -11.13 4.89
CA PRO A 72 -16.77 -10.08 5.84
C PRO A 72 -16.32 -8.77 5.20
N LEU A 73 -15.47 -8.81 4.17
CA LEU A 73 -15.01 -7.61 3.45
C LEU A 73 -16.16 -6.86 2.75
N ALA A 74 -17.18 -7.57 2.25
CA ALA A 74 -18.34 -6.91 1.65
C ALA A 74 -19.17 -6.19 2.73
N SER A 75 -19.37 -6.83 3.89
CA SER A 75 -20.07 -6.25 5.04
C SER A 75 -19.31 -5.05 5.62
N LEU A 76 -17.98 -5.13 5.67
CA LEU A 76 -17.13 -4.01 6.07
C LEU A 76 -17.26 -2.83 5.10
N ASN A 77 -17.23 -3.09 3.79
CA ASN A 77 -17.41 -2.06 2.78
C ASN A 77 -18.76 -1.34 2.93
N GLU A 78 -19.85 -2.10 3.03
CA GLU A 78 -21.18 -1.52 3.22
C GLU A 78 -21.27 -0.66 4.48
N PHE A 79 -20.68 -1.10 5.58
CA PHE A 79 -20.65 -0.34 6.82
C PHE A 79 -19.85 0.96 6.68
N VAL A 80 -18.67 0.91 6.06
CA VAL A 80 -17.83 2.10 5.85
C VAL A 80 -18.57 3.12 4.98
N GLU A 81 -19.15 2.69 3.87
CA GLU A 81 -19.91 3.58 2.97
C GLU A 81 -21.11 4.22 3.67
N GLN A 82 -21.91 3.42 4.38
CA GLN A 82 -23.17 3.91 4.96
C GLN A 82 -23.00 4.70 6.26
N ARG A 83 -21.93 4.45 7.02
CA ARG A 83 -21.78 4.99 8.38
C ARG A 83 -20.57 5.88 8.59
N LEU A 84 -19.53 5.72 7.79
CA LEU A 84 -18.24 6.37 8.00
C LEU A 84 -17.76 7.20 6.78
N GLY A 85 -18.45 7.15 5.64
CA GLY A 85 -18.02 7.81 4.41
C GLY A 85 -17.79 9.31 4.54
N ASP A 86 -18.49 9.97 5.46
CA ASP A 86 -18.30 11.40 5.75
C ASP A 86 -17.34 11.66 6.93
N VAL A 87 -16.82 10.61 7.58
CA VAL A 87 -16.03 10.71 8.81
C VAL A 87 -14.57 10.32 8.58
N VAL A 88 -14.33 9.27 7.77
CA VAL A 88 -12.99 8.78 7.48
C VAL A 88 -12.61 9.08 6.04
N SER A 89 -11.36 9.45 5.84
CA SER A 89 -10.81 9.73 4.51
C SER A 89 -10.12 8.52 3.89
N ASP A 90 -9.72 7.57 4.73
CA ASP A 90 -8.91 6.43 4.32
C ASP A 90 -9.22 5.22 5.20
N VAL A 91 -9.07 4.01 4.64
CA VAL A 91 -9.21 2.76 5.37
C VAL A 91 -7.94 1.94 5.23
N HIS A 92 -7.37 1.51 6.36
CA HIS A 92 -6.26 0.56 6.42
C HIS A 92 -6.79 -0.77 6.95
N ILE A 93 -6.90 -1.75 6.05
CA ILE A 93 -7.31 -3.10 6.42
C ILE A 93 -6.05 -3.87 6.82
N LEU A 94 -6.03 -4.41 8.05
CA LEU A 94 -4.97 -5.28 8.54
C LEU A 94 -4.90 -6.55 7.67
N PRO A 95 -3.81 -7.35 7.72
CA PRO A 95 -3.55 -8.37 6.72
C PRO A 95 -4.76 -9.25 6.42
N PHE A 96 -5.22 -9.19 5.18
CA PHE A 96 -6.38 -9.92 4.65
C PHE A 96 -5.97 -10.99 3.63
N PHE A 97 -4.69 -11.30 3.59
CA PHE A 97 -4.10 -12.31 2.71
C PHE A 97 -4.18 -13.71 3.33
N PRO A 98 -4.13 -14.79 2.53
CA PRO A 98 -3.96 -16.13 3.06
C PRO A 98 -2.75 -16.22 3.97
N SER A 99 -2.94 -16.67 5.19
CA SER A 99 -1.90 -16.73 6.21
C SER A 99 -1.75 -18.13 6.81
N SER A 100 -0.68 -18.37 7.56
CA SER A 100 -0.48 -19.62 8.28
C SER A 100 -0.78 -19.51 9.76
N SER A 101 -0.71 -18.29 10.30
CA SER A 101 -0.86 -18.01 11.73
C SER A 101 -0.79 -16.49 11.98
N ASP A 102 -0.80 -16.09 13.24
CA ASP A 102 -0.47 -14.74 13.71
C ASP A 102 -1.50 -13.69 13.22
N ASP A 103 -2.77 -14.04 13.32
CA ASP A 103 -3.90 -13.17 12.96
C ASP A 103 -3.76 -12.49 11.58
N GLY A 104 -3.23 -13.24 10.59
CA GLY A 104 -3.02 -12.76 9.24
C GLY A 104 -1.60 -12.24 8.97
N PHE A 105 -0.77 -11.99 9.98
CA PHE A 105 0.57 -11.41 9.77
C PHE A 105 1.61 -12.40 9.22
N ALA A 106 1.38 -13.73 9.36
CA ALA A 106 2.21 -14.74 8.72
C ALA A 106 1.72 -15.06 7.30
N VAL A 107 1.83 -14.10 6.40
CA VAL A 107 1.28 -14.14 5.04
C VAL A 107 1.96 -15.22 4.19
N LYS A 108 1.15 -16.03 3.50
CA LYS A 108 1.59 -17.05 2.53
C LYS A 108 1.60 -16.55 1.10
N ASP A 109 0.64 -15.69 0.75
CA ASP A 109 0.46 -15.17 -0.60
C ASP A 109 -0.07 -13.73 -0.56
N TYR A 110 0.72 -12.79 -1.08
CA TYR A 110 0.34 -11.37 -1.19
C TYR A 110 -0.48 -11.04 -2.45
N LEU A 111 -0.71 -12.01 -3.32
CA LEU A 111 -1.45 -11.81 -4.57
C LEU A 111 -2.91 -12.25 -4.47
N SER A 112 -3.30 -12.88 -3.37
CA SER A 112 -4.67 -13.37 -3.14
C SER A 112 -5.27 -12.74 -1.89
N VAL A 113 -6.59 -12.66 -1.85
CA VAL A 113 -7.37 -12.39 -0.64
C VAL A 113 -7.70 -13.72 0.03
N ASP A 114 -7.71 -13.76 1.37
CA ASP A 114 -8.16 -14.94 2.10
C ASP A 114 -9.62 -15.23 1.74
N GLY A 115 -9.89 -16.47 1.30
CA GLY A 115 -11.23 -16.86 0.83
C GLY A 115 -12.32 -16.79 1.90
N GLU A 116 -11.95 -16.82 3.19
CA GLU A 116 -12.89 -16.65 4.29
C GLU A 116 -13.30 -15.17 4.47
N LEU A 117 -12.46 -14.24 4.05
CA LEU A 117 -12.75 -12.81 4.13
C LEU A 117 -13.49 -12.28 2.90
N GLY A 118 -13.25 -12.84 1.70
CA GLY A 118 -13.90 -12.41 0.48
C GLY A 118 -13.02 -12.49 -0.76
N GLN A 119 -13.12 -11.49 -1.62
CA GLN A 119 -12.41 -11.42 -2.89
C GLN A 119 -11.88 -10.01 -3.15
N TRP A 120 -10.96 -9.86 -4.11
CA TRP A 120 -10.45 -8.54 -4.53
C TRP A 120 -11.55 -7.54 -4.89
N LEU A 121 -12.64 -7.99 -5.50
CA LEU A 121 -13.80 -7.14 -5.82
C LEU A 121 -14.46 -6.54 -4.58
N SER A 122 -14.37 -7.22 -3.43
CA SER A 122 -14.90 -6.69 -2.16
C SER A 122 -14.08 -5.52 -1.62
N LEU A 123 -12.84 -5.36 -2.08
CA LEU A 123 -11.91 -4.29 -1.66
C LEU A 123 -11.92 -3.07 -2.58
N ILE A 124 -12.28 -3.24 -3.86
CA ILE A 124 -12.20 -2.17 -4.88
C ILE A 124 -13.17 -1.02 -4.57
N HIS A 125 -14.18 -1.26 -3.76
CA HIS A 125 -15.21 -0.28 -3.41
C HIS A 125 -15.02 0.36 -2.03
N ILE A 126 -13.98 -0.02 -1.30
CA ILE A 126 -13.67 0.56 0.03
C ILE A 126 -12.88 1.86 -0.10
#